data_ed05dcd1581ef7e612e7c68068dc7fe1
#
_entry.id   ed05dcd1581ef7e612e7c68068dc7fe1
#
_cell.length_a   1.000
_cell.length_b   1.000
_cell.length_c   1.000
_cell.angle_alpha   90.00
_cell.angle_beta   90.00
_cell.angle_gamma   90.00
#
_symmetry.space_group_name_H-M   'P 1'
#
loop_
_entity.id
_entity.type
_entity.pdbx_description
1 polymer ?
#
loop_
_entity_poly.entity_id
_entity_poly.type
_entity_poly.pdbx_seq_one_letter_code
_entity_poly.pdbx_strand_id
1 'polypeptide(L)'
;IDLNTGRVVYEQDADERVYPASLTKVMTLLLAVEAVERGDVHLDDTVTAYADCNADMVEGASNADIKVGETMTFEDFLYCAMISSANEACNVVAEYVCGSISAFVERMNTRAQELGCTGTHFANPHGLPKDDHYTTAHDLYRITKEALSHELFATICNTVKHTVPATNLSEERTLSNTNGLINPDSPMYRGYYYEYAKGVKTGHTDAAGYCLISTAEKDGVRLLCIVLGGKGTARANGTTDFGSFSDTLTAYRWVFSHYGWRAIVSASDLICEVPVRYGRDGDSVTVRPAQTVSAVLPAADSDGAPQFEQQVTLY
;
A
#
# COMPACT_ATOMS: atom_id res chain seq x y z
N ILE A 1 5.75 0.46 -9.94
CA ILE A 1 5.27 1.83 -10.20
C ILE A 1 6.14 2.79 -9.41
N ASP A 2 6.58 3.89 -10.03
CA ASP A 2 7.22 5.02 -9.35
C ASP A 2 6.16 5.89 -8.67
N LEU A 3 6.20 6.00 -7.36
CA LEU A 3 5.23 6.78 -6.56
C LEU A 3 5.40 8.29 -6.70
N ASN A 4 6.58 8.78 -7.13
CA ASN A 4 6.80 10.21 -7.29
C ASN A 4 6.10 10.77 -8.53
N THR A 5 6.06 9.98 -9.61
CA THR A 5 5.51 10.41 -10.91
C THR A 5 4.25 9.64 -11.32
N GLY A 6 3.94 8.52 -10.68
CA GLY A 6 2.88 7.60 -11.08
C GLY A 6 3.23 6.74 -12.31
N ARG A 7 4.47 6.82 -12.80
CA ARG A 7 4.89 6.05 -13.97
C ARG A 7 4.96 4.55 -13.66
N VAL A 8 4.33 3.76 -14.52
CA VAL A 8 4.48 2.31 -14.50
C VAL A 8 5.88 1.96 -15.05
N VAL A 9 6.68 1.24 -14.28
CA VAL A 9 8.01 0.78 -14.66
C VAL A 9 7.94 -0.61 -15.29
N TYR A 10 7.08 -1.46 -14.73
CA TYR A 10 6.80 -2.80 -15.23
C TYR A 10 5.36 -3.19 -14.87
N GLU A 11 4.68 -3.87 -15.77
CA GLU A 11 3.38 -4.48 -15.54
C GLU A 11 3.22 -5.76 -16.34
N GLN A 12 2.47 -6.68 -15.77
CA GLN A 12 2.03 -7.91 -16.41
C GLN A 12 0.64 -8.26 -15.89
N ASP A 13 -0.30 -8.48 -16.79
CA ASP A 13 -1.68 -8.88 -16.49
C ASP A 13 -2.37 -7.98 -15.44
N ALA A 14 -2.02 -6.67 -15.44
CA ALA A 14 -2.34 -5.74 -14.37
C ALA A 14 -3.84 -5.43 -14.24
N ASP A 15 -4.64 -5.72 -15.26
CA ASP A 15 -6.11 -5.60 -15.29
C ASP A 15 -6.84 -6.94 -15.15
N GLU A 16 -6.12 -8.06 -14.96
CA GLU A 16 -6.73 -9.34 -14.69
C GLU A 16 -7.44 -9.31 -13.32
N ARG A 17 -8.69 -9.80 -13.29
CA ARG A 17 -9.46 -9.94 -12.04
C ARG A 17 -9.03 -11.18 -11.30
N VAL A 18 -8.59 -11.00 -10.07
CA VAL A 18 -8.14 -12.07 -9.17
C VAL A 18 -8.68 -11.86 -7.76
N TYR A 19 -8.62 -12.90 -6.95
CA TYR A 19 -8.93 -12.80 -5.53
C TYR A 19 -7.82 -12.00 -4.81
N PRO A 20 -8.17 -10.93 -4.06
CA PRO A 20 -7.19 -10.10 -3.36
C PRO A 20 -6.62 -10.74 -2.08
N ALA A 21 -7.27 -11.75 -1.52
CA ALA A 21 -7.02 -12.20 -0.16
C ALA A 21 -6.98 -11.01 0.82
N SER A 22 -6.12 -11.05 1.84
CA SER A 22 -6.00 -10.00 2.86
C SER A 22 -5.47 -8.64 2.35
N LEU A 23 -5.17 -8.48 1.04
CA LEU A 23 -4.93 -7.15 0.48
C LEU A 23 -6.19 -6.27 0.52
N THR A 24 -7.38 -6.88 0.61
CA THR A 24 -8.67 -6.22 0.91
C THR A 24 -8.58 -5.26 2.08
N LYS A 25 -7.77 -5.60 3.10
CA LYS A 25 -7.62 -4.82 4.33
C LYS A 25 -7.01 -3.43 4.12
N VAL A 26 -6.39 -3.21 2.96
CA VAL A 26 -5.93 -1.86 2.58
C VAL A 26 -7.14 -0.92 2.43
N MET A 27 -8.22 -1.37 1.79
CA MET A 27 -9.47 -0.59 1.69
C MET A 27 -10.16 -0.47 3.06
N THR A 28 -10.15 -1.53 3.86
CA THR A 28 -10.76 -1.51 5.20
C THR A 28 -10.08 -0.46 6.09
N LEU A 29 -8.74 -0.43 6.12
CA LEU A 29 -8.03 0.56 6.90
C LEU A 29 -8.12 1.96 6.29
N LEU A 30 -8.15 2.11 4.97
CA LEU A 30 -8.36 3.40 4.33
C LEU A 30 -9.67 4.04 4.83
N LEU A 31 -10.78 3.31 4.79
CA LEU A 31 -12.07 3.82 5.26
C LEU A 31 -12.08 4.14 6.76
N ALA A 32 -11.41 3.32 7.57
CA ALA A 32 -11.28 3.54 8.99
C ALA A 32 -10.47 4.81 9.31
N VAL A 33 -9.34 4.99 8.62
CA VAL A 33 -8.48 6.19 8.76
C VAL A 33 -9.21 7.44 8.29
N GLU A 34 -9.91 7.38 7.15
CA GLU A 34 -10.75 8.48 6.68
C GLU A 34 -11.85 8.85 7.70
N ALA A 35 -12.44 7.86 8.40
CA ALA A 35 -13.42 8.12 9.44
C ALA A 35 -12.81 8.81 10.68
N VAL A 36 -11.59 8.42 11.06
CA VAL A 36 -10.83 9.10 12.12
C VAL A 36 -10.52 10.55 11.74
N GLU A 37 -10.05 10.78 10.52
CA GLU A 37 -9.68 12.13 10.06
C GLU A 37 -10.89 13.07 9.91
N ARG A 38 -12.08 12.52 9.63
CA ARG A 38 -13.33 13.28 9.64
C ARG A 38 -13.86 13.55 11.05
N GLY A 39 -13.33 12.88 12.08
CA GLY A 39 -13.82 12.94 13.46
C GLY A 39 -15.11 12.15 13.70
N ASP A 40 -15.45 11.21 12.81
CA ASP A 40 -16.61 10.31 12.99
C ASP A 40 -16.35 9.29 14.10
N VAL A 41 -15.10 8.87 14.27
CA VAL A 41 -14.59 7.96 15.30
C VAL A 41 -13.21 8.43 15.77
N HIS A 42 -12.77 8.00 16.98
CA HIS A 42 -11.48 8.39 17.54
C HIS A 42 -10.63 7.16 17.84
N LEU A 43 -9.30 7.29 17.79
CA LEU A 43 -8.37 6.18 18.02
C LEU A 43 -8.47 5.59 19.43
N ASP A 44 -8.75 6.44 20.43
CA ASP A 44 -8.89 6.09 21.85
C ASP A 44 -10.30 5.64 22.23
N ASP A 45 -11.24 5.60 21.29
CA ASP A 45 -12.57 5.05 21.56
C ASP A 45 -12.47 3.61 22.04
N THR A 46 -13.19 3.29 23.11
CA THR A 46 -13.31 1.91 23.58
C THR A 46 -14.37 1.17 22.77
N VAL A 47 -13.92 0.20 21.99
CA VAL A 47 -14.77 -0.58 21.09
C VAL A 47 -14.94 -2.00 21.62
N THR A 48 -16.13 -2.56 21.46
CA THR A 48 -16.47 -3.94 21.86
C THR A 48 -16.61 -4.83 20.62
N ALA A 49 -15.94 -5.97 20.62
CA ALA A 49 -16.14 -7.01 19.61
C ALA A 49 -17.44 -7.75 19.86
N TYR A 50 -18.48 -7.52 19.05
CA TYR A 50 -19.77 -8.22 19.15
C TYR A 50 -19.74 -9.56 18.39
N ALA A 51 -20.84 -10.31 18.44
CA ALA A 51 -20.92 -11.64 17.85
C ALA A 51 -20.59 -11.68 16.35
N ASP A 52 -20.88 -10.59 15.64
CA ASP A 52 -20.64 -10.45 14.20
C ASP A 52 -19.15 -10.35 13.85
N CYS A 53 -18.25 -10.13 14.85
CA CYS A 53 -16.81 -10.17 14.58
C CYS A 53 -16.37 -11.51 13.97
N ASN A 54 -17.08 -12.61 14.28
CA ASN A 54 -16.82 -13.94 13.72
C ASN A 54 -17.60 -14.25 12.44
N ALA A 55 -18.32 -13.30 11.86
CA ALA A 55 -19.02 -13.51 10.61
C ALA A 55 -18.07 -13.94 9.49
N ASP A 56 -18.45 -14.97 8.74
CA ASP A 56 -17.66 -15.54 7.63
C ASP A 56 -16.27 -16.12 8.02
N MET A 57 -15.97 -16.29 9.31
CA MET A 57 -14.70 -16.88 9.74
C MET A 57 -14.66 -18.38 9.42
N VAL A 58 -13.51 -18.83 8.91
CA VAL A 58 -13.22 -20.22 8.62
C VAL A 58 -12.02 -20.71 9.43
N GLU A 59 -11.93 -22.02 9.66
CA GLU A 59 -10.79 -22.62 10.35
C GLU A 59 -9.47 -22.29 9.64
N GLY A 60 -8.46 -21.89 10.40
CA GLY A 60 -7.14 -21.47 9.86
C GLY A 60 -7.10 -20.06 9.30
N ALA A 61 -8.20 -19.31 9.32
CA ALA A 61 -8.16 -17.90 8.96
C ALA A 61 -7.29 -17.08 9.92
N SER A 62 -6.60 -16.06 9.38
CA SER A 62 -5.77 -15.14 10.20
C SER A 62 -6.64 -14.44 11.25
N ASN A 63 -6.19 -14.49 12.51
CA ASN A 63 -6.88 -13.90 13.66
C ASN A 63 -5.87 -13.33 14.66
N ALA A 64 -6.35 -12.57 15.64
CA ALA A 64 -5.63 -12.04 16.78
C ALA A 64 -6.21 -12.58 18.11
N ASP A 65 -6.97 -13.69 18.07
CA ASP A 65 -7.67 -14.31 19.19
C ASP A 65 -8.63 -13.35 19.92
N ILE A 66 -9.26 -12.45 19.17
CA ILE A 66 -10.25 -11.51 19.70
C ILE A 66 -11.52 -12.27 20.07
N LYS A 67 -11.97 -12.09 21.30
CA LYS A 67 -13.14 -12.80 21.84
C LYS A 67 -14.39 -11.94 21.75
N VAL A 68 -15.53 -12.57 21.54
CA VAL A 68 -16.83 -11.88 21.63
C VAL A 68 -16.97 -11.26 23.03
N GLY A 69 -17.27 -9.97 23.10
CA GLY A 69 -17.34 -9.17 24.31
C GLY A 69 -16.00 -8.59 24.75
N GLU A 70 -14.92 -8.83 24.03
CA GLU A 70 -13.63 -8.19 24.30
C GLU A 70 -13.65 -6.71 23.91
N THR A 71 -13.07 -5.87 24.77
CA THR A 71 -12.98 -4.42 24.58
C THR A 71 -11.53 -3.98 24.53
N MET A 72 -11.19 -3.19 23.53
CA MET A 72 -9.90 -2.51 23.39
C MET A 72 -10.07 -1.19 22.66
N THR A 73 -9.00 -0.44 22.46
CA THR A 73 -9.07 0.82 21.72
C THR A 73 -9.34 0.57 20.23
N PHE A 74 -9.96 1.53 19.55
CA PHE A 74 -10.12 1.45 18.09
C PHE A 74 -8.77 1.32 17.39
N GLU A 75 -7.75 2.03 17.88
CA GLU A 75 -6.37 1.92 17.38
C GLU A 75 -5.85 0.47 17.44
N ASP A 76 -6.06 -0.24 18.56
CA ASP A 76 -5.62 -1.63 18.68
C ASP A 76 -6.31 -2.57 17.68
N PHE A 77 -7.61 -2.33 17.38
CA PHE A 77 -8.28 -3.07 16.32
C PHE A 77 -7.68 -2.80 14.94
N LEU A 78 -7.28 -1.56 14.63
CA LEU A 78 -6.60 -1.24 13.37
C LEU A 78 -5.24 -1.97 13.25
N TYR A 79 -4.47 -2.02 14.33
CA TYR A 79 -3.22 -2.78 14.37
C TYR A 79 -3.47 -4.28 14.23
N CYS A 80 -4.47 -4.85 14.91
CA CYS A 80 -4.85 -6.25 14.74
C CYS A 80 -5.19 -6.57 13.27
N ALA A 81 -6.01 -5.74 12.63
CA ALA A 81 -6.41 -5.91 11.23
C ALA A 81 -5.24 -5.84 10.27
N MET A 82 -4.31 -4.89 10.49
CA MET A 82 -3.25 -4.61 9.51
C MET A 82 -2.03 -5.51 9.68
N ILE A 83 -1.40 -5.52 10.86
CA ILE A 83 -0.10 -6.16 11.01
C ILE A 83 -0.19 -7.66 11.29
N SER A 84 -1.21 -8.10 12.07
CA SER A 84 -1.51 -9.54 12.28
C SER A 84 -2.44 -10.11 11.22
N SER A 85 -3.00 -9.23 10.37
CA SER A 85 -3.98 -9.64 9.36
C SER A 85 -5.26 -10.26 9.94
N ALA A 86 -5.66 -9.90 11.17
CA ALA A 86 -6.81 -10.44 11.86
C ALA A 86 -8.12 -10.13 11.12
N ASN A 87 -8.87 -11.17 10.76
CA ASN A 87 -10.11 -11.02 10.00
C ASN A 87 -11.25 -10.52 10.87
N GLU A 88 -11.35 -11.04 12.09
CA GLU A 88 -12.34 -10.62 13.07
C GLU A 88 -12.20 -9.15 13.46
N ALA A 89 -10.97 -8.64 13.50
CA ALA A 89 -10.72 -7.21 13.73
C ALA A 89 -11.30 -6.35 12.60
N CYS A 90 -11.24 -6.82 11.34
CA CYS A 90 -11.84 -6.10 10.22
C CYS A 90 -13.37 -6.02 10.33
N ASN A 91 -14.01 -7.06 10.82
CA ASN A 91 -15.45 -7.07 11.05
C ASN A 91 -15.83 -6.07 12.18
N VAL A 92 -15.05 -6.03 13.28
CA VAL A 92 -15.25 -5.04 14.35
C VAL A 92 -15.07 -3.61 13.83
N VAL A 93 -14.01 -3.35 13.06
CA VAL A 93 -13.79 -2.04 12.43
C VAL A 93 -14.95 -1.66 11.53
N ALA A 94 -15.43 -2.60 10.70
CA ALA A 94 -16.54 -2.36 9.79
C ALA A 94 -17.84 -2.01 10.53
N GLU A 95 -18.17 -2.78 11.56
CA GLU A 95 -19.35 -2.56 12.38
C GLU A 95 -19.27 -1.21 13.13
N TYR A 96 -18.13 -0.91 13.70
CA TYR A 96 -17.93 0.33 14.46
C TYR A 96 -18.03 1.58 13.58
N VAL A 97 -17.41 1.56 12.39
CA VAL A 97 -17.36 2.73 11.48
C VAL A 97 -18.69 2.96 10.76
N CYS A 98 -19.41 1.91 10.37
CA CYS A 98 -20.62 2.02 9.54
C CYS A 98 -21.89 1.45 10.19
N GLY A 99 -21.82 0.96 11.42
CA GLY A 99 -22.96 0.38 12.15
C GLY A 99 -23.32 -1.06 11.72
N SER A 100 -22.75 -1.56 10.62
CA SER A 100 -22.86 -2.97 10.20
C SER A 100 -21.80 -3.34 9.17
N ILE A 101 -21.44 -4.62 9.09
CA ILE A 101 -20.51 -5.15 8.06
C ILE A 101 -21.06 -4.89 6.65
N SER A 102 -22.37 -5.06 6.42
CA SER A 102 -22.96 -4.83 5.10
C SER A 102 -22.86 -3.37 4.65
N ALA A 103 -23.17 -2.42 5.53
CA ALA A 103 -23.04 -1.00 5.22
C ALA A 103 -21.58 -0.61 4.94
N PHE A 104 -20.64 -1.21 5.66
CA PHE A 104 -19.21 -1.00 5.41
C PHE A 104 -18.78 -1.54 4.05
N VAL A 105 -19.22 -2.73 3.66
CA VAL A 105 -18.93 -3.33 2.34
C VAL A 105 -19.52 -2.48 1.21
N GLU A 106 -20.72 -1.94 1.37
CA GLU A 106 -21.30 -0.97 0.43
C GLU A 106 -20.42 0.29 0.31
N ARG A 107 -19.92 0.79 1.45
CA ARG A 107 -18.99 1.95 1.45
C ARG A 107 -17.65 1.60 0.80
N MET A 108 -17.09 0.39 1.01
CA MET A 108 -15.89 -0.08 0.31
C MET A 108 -16.06 -0.02 -1.20
N ASN A 109 -17.18 -0.55 -1.72
CA ASN A 109 -17.48 -0.55 -3.15
C ASN A 109 -17.70 0.86 -3.69
N THR A 110 -18.40 1.71 -2.95
CA THR A 110 -18.57 3.13 -3.31
C THR A 110 -17.23 3.83 -3.39
N ARG A 111 -16.36 3.64 -2.37
CA ARG A 111 -15.02 4.28 -2.36
C ARG A 111 -14.13 3.77 -3.48
N ALA A 112 -14.19 2.49 -3.81
CA ALA A 112 -13.48 1.94 -4.95
C ALA A 112 -13.90 2.63 -6.27
N GLN A 113 -15.20 2.87 -6.48
CA GLN A 113 -15.71 3.60 -7.63
C GLN A 113 -15.23 5.07 -7.62
N GLU A 114 -15.26 5.76 -6.48
CA GLU A 114 -14.74 7.13 -6.32
C GLU A 114 -13.26 7.23 -6.70
N LEU A 115 -12.47 6.19 -6.42
CA LEU A 115 -11.05 6.08 -6.80
C LEU A 115 -10.84 5.65 -8.26
N GLY A 116 -11.92 5.42 -9.02
CA GLY A 116 -11.84 5.00 -10.42
C GLY A 116 -11.49 3.52 -10.60
N CYS A 117 -11.74 2.68 -9.59
CA CYS A 117 -11.55 1.24 -9.68
C CYS A 117 -12.73 0.62 -10.45
N THR A 118 -12.43 0.01 -11.60
CA THR A 118 -13.46 -0.58 -12.49
C THR A 118 -13.42 -2.11 -12.52
N GLY A 119 -12.36 -2.70 -11.99
CA GLY A 119 -12.11 -4.13 -11.92
C GLY A 119 -12.18 -4.70 -10.50
N THR A 120 -12.78 -3.96 -9.54
CA THR A 120 -12.80 -4.34 -8.13
C THR A 120 -14.24 -4.43 -7.59
N HIS A 121 -14.50 -5.46 -6.81
CA HIS A 121 -15.71 -5.61 -6.01
C HIS A 121 -15.36 -6.30 -4.68
N PHE A 122 -15.78 -5.71 -3.58
CA PHE A 122 -15.61 -6.23 -2.23
C PHE A 122 -16.91 -6.88 -1.75
N ALA A 123 -16.82 -8.09 -1.19
CA ALA A 123 -17.92 -8.84 -0.60
C ALA A 123 -17.78 -9.00 0.93
N ASN A 124 -16.63 -8.63 1.48
CA ASN A 124 -16.34 -8.61 2.92
C ASN A 124 -15.16 -7.68 3.23
N PRO A 125 -14.93 -7.29 4.50
CA PRO A 125 -13.86 -6.34 4.85
C PRO A 125 -12.48 -6.99 5.06
N HIS A 126 -12.35 -8.32 4.99
CA HIS A 126 -11.13 -9.05 5.38
C HIS A 126 -10.43 -9.80 4.23
N GLY A 127 -11.15 -10.15 3.17
CA GLY A 127 -10.57 -10.78 1.97
C GLY A 127 -10.66 -12.31 1.93
N LEU A 128 -11.47 -12.95 2.77
CA LEU A 128 -11.82 -14.36 2.57
C LEU A 128 -12.58 -14.55 1.25
N PRO A 129 -12.35 -15.64 0.51
CA PRO A 129 -12.88 -15.81 -0.83
C PRO A 129 -14.40 -15.82 -0.87
N LYS A 130 -14.97 -15.07 -1.81
CA LYS A 130 -16.36 -15.15 -2.30
C LYS A 130 -16.32 -14.94 -3.80
N ASP A 131 -17.23 -15.55 -4.55
CA ASP A 131 -17.23 -15.52 -6.01
C ASP A 131 -17.24 -14.10 -6.60
N ASP A 132 -17.87 -13.18 -5.88
CA ASP A 132 -17.97 -11.77 -6.23
C ASP A 132 -16.92 -10.86 -5.56
N HIS A 133 -15.91 -11.46 -4.89
CA HIS A 133 -14.82 -10.71 -4.25
C HIS A 133 -13.55 -10.73 -5.10
N TYR A 134 -13.31 -9.68 -5.86
CA TYR A 134 -12.20 -9.61 -6.81
C TYR A 134 -11.60 -8.20 -6.91
N THR A 135 -10.40 -8.13 -7.44
CA THR A 135 -9.69 -6.88 -7.71
C THR A 135 -8.70 -7.07 -8.88
N THR A 136 -8.02 -5.97 -9.26
CA THR A 136 -6.91 -5.96 -10.21
C THR A 136 -5.69 -5.27 -9.58
N ALA A 137 -4.49 -5.48 -10.14
CA ALA A 137 -3.29 -4.79 -9.66
C ALA A 137 -3.39 -3.27 -9.86
N HIS A 138 -3.97 -2.81 -10.98
CA HIS A 138 -4.20 -1.39 -11.21
C HIS A 138 -5.16 -0.76 -10.19
N ASP A 139 -6.22 -1.44 -9.83
CA ASP A 139 -7.16 -0.92 -8.84
C ASP A 139 -6.55 -0.90 -7.44
N LEU A 140 -5.81 -1.96 -7.06
CA LEU A 140 -5.07 -1.97 -5.81
C LEU A 140 -4.00 -0.86 -5.76
N TYR A 141 -3.39 -0.51 -6.90
CA TYR A 141 -2.51 0.66 -6.95
C TYR A 141 -3.25 1.95 -6.59
N ARG A 142 -4.44 2.18 -7.16
CA ARG A 142 -5.24 3.38 -6.86
C ARG A 142 -5.61 3.44 -5.38
N ILE A 143 -6.12 2.34 -4.85
CA ILE A 143 -6.50 2.21 -3.43
C ILE A 143 -5.30 2.41 -2.51
N THR A 144 -4.17 1.75 -2.81
CA THR A 144 -2.97 1.83 -1.98
C THR A 144 -2.32 3.21 -2.02
N LYS A 145 -2.30 3.86 -3.19
CA LYS A 145 -1.78 5.21 -3.35
C LYS A 145 -2.58 6.21 -2.49
N GLU A 146 -3.89 6.10 -2.51
CA GLU A 146 -4.75 6.90 -1.64
C GLU A 146 -4.48 6.60 -0.17
N ALA A 147 -4.49 5.33 0.22
CA ALA A 147 -4.24 4.93 1.60
C ALA A 147 -2.88 5.44 2.14
N LEU A 148 -1.83 5.39 1.32
CA LEU A 148 -0.50 5.89 1.69
C LEU A 148 -0.40 7.42 1.77
N SER A 149 -1.38 8.17 1.28
CA SER A 149 -1.46 9.63 1.47
C SER A 149 -1.86 10.02 2.90
N HIS A 150 -2.43 9.09 3.66
CA HIS A 150 -2.80 9.25 5.06
C HIS A 150 -1.67 8.80 5.99
N GLU A 151 -1.14 9.71 6.81
CA GLU A 151 0.00 9.43 7.70
C GLU A 151 -0.29 8.30 8.69
N LEU A 152 -1.50 8.24 9.24
CA LEU A 152 -1.93 7.18 10.16
C LEU A 152 -1.88 5.80 9.48
N PHE A 153 -2.38 5.69 8.26
CA PHE A 153 -2.31 4.44 7.50
C PHE A 153 -0.86 4.01 7.26
N ALA A 154 -0.02 4.95 6.80
CA ALA A 154 1.39 4.68 6.53
C ALA A 154 2.15 4.24 7.80
N THR A 155 1.82 4.82 8.94
CA THR A 155 2.38 4.45 10.24
C THR A 155 1.98 3.03 10.64
N ILE A 156 0.68 2.71 10.61
CA ILE A 156 0.17 1.39 11.02
C ILE A 156 0.76 0.29 10.11
N CYS A 157 0.70 0.46 8.79
CA CYS A 157 1.15 -0.59 7.88
C CYS A 157 2.66 -0.84 7.93
N ASN A 158 3.45 0.14 8.37
CA ASN A 158 4.91 0.02 8.50
C ASN A 158 5.37 -0.40 9.91
N THR A 159 4.46 -0.55 10.85
CA THR A 159 4.77 -0.99 12.22
C THR A 159 5.13 -2.47 12.24
N VAL A 160 6.31 -2.79 12.79
CA VAL A 160 6.84 -4.17 12.85
C VAL A 160 6.17 -4.96 13.99
N LYS A 161 6.01 -4.35 15.15
CA LYS A 161 5.36 -4.95 16.32
C LYS A 161 4.49 -3.91 17.04
N HIS A 162 3.35 -4.33 17.54
CA HIS A 162 2.47 -3.54 18.38
C HIS A 162 2.01 -4.36 19.56
N THR A 163 1.97 -3.77 20.76
CA THR A 163 1.51 -4.45 21.97
C THR A 163 0.12 -3.95 22.32
N VAL A 164 -0.85 -4.85 22.27
CA VAL A 164 -2.20 -4.63 22.79
C VAL A 164 -2.18 -4.92 24.28
N PRO A 165 -2.52 -3.96 25.14
CA PRO A 165 -2.57 -4.17 26.59
C PRO A 165 -3.55 -5.27 26.97
N ALA A 166 -3.46 -5.76 28.23
CA ALA A 166 -4.45 -6.68 28.76
C ALA A 166 -5.85 -6.04 28.70
N THR A 167 -6.82 -6.83 28.24
CA THR A 167 -8.21 -6.43 28.06
C THR A 167 -9.10 -7.00 29.18
N ASN A 168 -10.40 -6.82 29.06
CA ASN A 168 -11.36 -7.46 29.97
C ASN A 168 -11.43 -8.99 29.83
N LEU A 169 -10.93 -9.57 28.70
CA LEU A 169 -11.05 -11.00 28.41
C LEU A 169 -9.74 -11.69 28.03
N SER A 170 -8.65 -10.94 27.85
CA SER A 170 -7.37 -11.47 27.39
C SER A 170 -6.20 -10.78 28.06
N GLU A 171 -5.11 -11.54 28.26
CA GLU A 171 -3.83 -10.99 28.69
C GLU A 171 -3.22 -10.09 27.60
N GLU A 172 -2.19 -9.34 27.94
CA GLU A 172 -1.40 -8.56 26.98
C GLU A 172 -0.91 -9.45 25.82
N ARG A 173 -1.02 -8.95 24.60
CA ARG A 173 -0.55 -9.64 23.42
C ARG A 173 0.31 -8.76 22.53
N THR A 174 1.41 -9.30 22.00
CA THR A 174 2.26 -8.62 21.03
C THR A 174 1.93 -9.10 19.63
N LEU A 175 1.42 -8.18 18.82
CA LEU A 175 1.19 -8.39 17.39
C LEU A 175 2.52 -8.30 16.64
N SER A 176 2.70 -9.13 15.62
CA SER A 176 3.89 -9.15 14.77
C SER A 176 3.50 -9.03 13.30
N ASN A 177 4.09 -8.06 12.60
CA ASN A 177 3.77 -7.83 11.20
C ASN A 177 4.14 -9.04 10.35
N THR A 178 3.18 -9.50 9.54
CA THR A 178 3.36 -10.64 8.65
C THR A 178 4.31 -10.34 7.48
N ASN A 179 4.56 -9.07 7.15
CA ASN A 179 5.40 -8.69 6.02
C ASN A 179 6.88 -8.93 6.27
N GLY A 180 7.43 -9.98 5.66
CA GLY A 180 8.84 -10.37 5.79
C GLY A 180 9.84 -9.39 5.19
N LEU A 181 9.41 -8.41 4.37
CA LEU A 181 10.30 -7.37 3.85
C LEU A 181 10.70 -6.37 4.93
N ILE A 182 9.80 -6.08 5.88
CA ILE A 182 10.04 -5.10 6.96
C ILE A 182 10.26 -5.76 8.33
N ASN A 183 9.81 -6.99 8.50
CA ASN A 183 9.94 -7.75 9.74
C ASN A 183 10.84 -8.98 9.53
N PRO A 184 12.12 -8.95 9.97
CA PRO A 184 13.02 -10.10 9.83
C PRO A 184 12.53 -11.32 10.62
N ASP A 185 11.74 -11.11 11.69
CA ASP A 185 11.14 -12.13 12.53
C ASP A 185 9.70 -12.47 12.13
N SER A 186 9.28 -12.14 10.91
CA SER A 186 7.92 -12.41 10.44
C SER A 186 7.52 -13.86 10.76
N PRO A 187 6.32 -14.09 11.33
CA PRO A 187 5.89 -15.43 11.69
C PRO A 187 5.70 -16.36 10.48
N MET A 188 5.45 -15.80 9.30
CA MET A 188 5.13 -16.55 8.08
C MET A 188 6.21 -16.45 7.00
N TYR A 189 6.89 -15.30 6.85
CA TYR A 189 7.69 -14.97 5.67
C TYR A 189 9.12 -14.52 6.04
N ARG A 190 9.85 -15.36 6.74
CA ARG A 190 11.26 -15.09 7.12
C ARG A 190 12.21 -15.14 5.93
N GLY A 191 13.29 -14.36 6.01
CA GLY A 191 14.40 -14.40 5.05
C GLY A 191 14.24 -13.48 3.84
N TYR A 192 13.26 -12.57 3.87
CA TYR A 192 13.03 -11.58 2.79
C TYR A 192 13.32 -10.15 3.22
N TYR A 193 13.84 -9.92 4.42
CA TYR A 193 14.11 -8.58 4.92
C TYR A 193 14.88 -7.72 3.90
N TYR A 194 14.38 -6.51 3.68
CA TYR A 194 14.98 -5.56 2.76
C TYR A 194 14.95 -4.15 3.37
N GLU A 195 16.12 -3.62 3.64
CA GLU A 195 16.31 -2.37 4.41
C GLU A 195 15.58 -1.15 3.83
N TYR A 196 15.33 -1.14 2.51
CA TYR A 196 14.64 -0.04 1.83
C TYR A 196 13.11 -0.24 1.78
N ALA A 197 12.60 -1.40 2.16
CA ALA A 197 11.16 -1.68 2.10
C ALA A 197 10.39 -1.02 3.23
N LYS A 198 9.13 -0.63 2.91
CA LYS A 198 8.15 -0.09 3.87
C LYS A 198 6.79 -0.71 3.57
N GLY A 199 6.05 -1.15 4.62
CA GLY A 199 4.71 -1.70 4.50
C GLY A 199 4.58 -2.69 3.33
N VAL A 200 3.44 -2.94 2.72
CA VAL A 200 2.10 -2.46 3.13
C VAL A 200 1.27 -3.63 3.68
N LYS A 201 1.01 -4.67 2.85
CA LYS A 201 0.15 -5.80 3.25
C LYS A 201 0.48 -7.08 2.53
N THR A 202 0.47 -8.20 3.26
CA THR A 202 0.52 -9.57 2.73
C THR A 202 -0.88 -10.15 2.59
N GLY A 203 -1.07 -11.09 1.67
CA GLY A 203 -2.30 -11.83 1.52
C GLY A 203 -2.03 -13.26 1.06
N HIS A 204 -2.84 -14.21 1.52
CA HIS A 204 -2.83 -15.59 1.03
C HIS A 204 -4.18 -16.25 1.29
N THR A 205 -4.66 -16.94 0.29
CA THR A 205 -5.66 -18.02 0.34
C THR A 205 -5.32 -19.01 -0.76
N ASP A 206 -5.82 -20.23 -0.68
CA ASP A 206 -5.59 -21.23 -1.74
C ASP A 206 -6.06 -20.73 -3.12
N ALA A 207 -7.16 -19.96 -3.14
CA ALA A 207 -7.71 -19.41 -4.37
C ALA A 207 -6.91 -18.19 -4.91
N ALA A 208 -6.34 -17.38 -4.03
CA ALA A 208 -5.62 -16.16 -4.40
C ALA A 208 -4.12 -16.39 -4.67
N GLY A 209 -3.55 -17.48 -4.15
CA GLY A 209 -2.10 -17.63 -4.06
C GLY A 209 -1.47 -16.63 -3.08
N TYR A 210 -0.17 -16.44 -3.17
CA TYR A 210 0.57 -15.50 -2.33
C TYR A 210 0.55 -14.10 -2.94
N CYS A 211 0.02 -13.13 -2.19
CA CYS A 211 -0.15 -11.76 -2.61
C CYS A 211 0.65 -10.81 -1.72
N LEU A 212 1.17 -9.73 -2.30
CA LEU A 212 1.95 -8.73 -1.58
C LEU A 212 1.76 -7.34 -2.20
N ILE A 213 1.48 -6.36 -1.37
CA ILE A 213 1.69 -4.95 -1.68
C ILE A 213 2.85 -4.48 -0.81
N SER A 214 3.84 -3.85 -1.42
CA SER A 214 4.99 -3.28 -0.71
C SER A 214 5.44 -1.99 -1.36
N THR A 215 6.06 -1.11 -0.57
CA THR A 215 6.79 0.04 -1.08
C THR A 215 8.26 -0.09 -0.70
N ALA A 216 9.12 0.60 -1.45
CA ALA A 216 10.53 0.73 -1.13
C ALA A 216 11.02 2.12 -1.54
N GLU A 217 11.98 2.66 -0.77
CA GLU A 217 12.56 3.96 -1.04
C GLU A 217 14.08 3.90 -0.92
N LYS A 218 14.78 4.33 -1.98
CA LYS A 218 16.23 4.42 -2.03
C LYS A 218 16.66 5.59 -2.92
N ASP A 219 17.55 6.43 -2.42
CA ASP A 219 18.15 7.55 -3.16
C ASP A 219 17.12 8.46 -3.88
N GLY A 220 15.96 8.70 -3.21
CA GLY A 220 14.86 9.51 -3.74
C GLY A 220 13.93 8.80 -4.72
N VAL A 221 14.25 7.58 -5.14
CA VAL A 221 13.34 6.71 -5.92
C VAL A 221 12.36 6.03 -4.95
N ARG A 222 11.07 6.26 -5.13
CA ARG A 222 9.99 5.67 -4.33
C ARG A 222 9.15 4.74 -5.19
N LEU A 223 9.13 3.46 -4.86
CA LEU A 223 8.46 2.42 -5.63
C LEU A 223 7.29 1.81 -4.86
N LEU A 224 6.25 1.46 -5.58
CA LEU A 224 5.20 0.55 -5.15
C LEU A 224 5.27 -0.70 -6.03
N CYS A 225 5.27 -1.87 -5.40
CA CYS A 225 5.16 -3.16 -6.06
C CYS A 225 3.91 -3.90 -5.57
N ILE A 226 3.14 -4.46 -6.51
CA ILE A 226 1.97 -5.29 -6.24
C ILE A 226 2.19 -6.61 -6.97
N VAL A 227 2.16 -7.71 -6.23
CA VAL A 227 2.22 -9.07 -6.77
C VAL A 227 0.98 -9.81 -6.33
N LEU A 228 0.24 -10.36 -7.29
CA LEU A 228 -0.96 -11.17 -7.09
C LEU A 228 -0.72 -12.56 -7.65
N GLY A 229 -1.35 -13.59 -7.08
CA GLY A 229 -1.26 -14.95 -7.60
C GLY A 229 0.11 -15.61 -7.48
N GLY A 230 1.00 -15.10 -6.64
CA GLY A 230 2.34 -15.66 -6.46
C GLY A 230 2.31 -17.12 -6.02
N LYS A 231 3.27 -17.92 -6.49
CA LYS A 231 3.38 -19.36 -6.15
C LYS A 231 4.31 -19.58 -4.96
N GLY A 232 4.00 -20.59 -4.15
CA GLY A 232 4.95 -21.15 -3.18
C GLY A 232 5.75 -22.28 -3.84
N THR A 233 7.08 -22.17 -3.86
CA THR A 233 7.96 -23.19 -4.45
C THR A 233 8.87 -23.79 -3.39
N ALA A 234 8.87 -25.10 -3.25
CA ALA A 234 9.76 -25.80 -2.31
C ALA A 234 11.23 -25.60 -2.72
N ARG A 235 12.08 -25.19 -1.78
CA ARG A 235 13.53 -25.09 -1.96
C ARG A 235 14.22 -26.37 -1.49
N ALA A 236 15.42 -26.62 -2.00
CA ALA A 236 16.21 -27.80 -1.66
C ALA A 236 16.55 -27.90 -0.16
N ASN A 237 16.54 -26.81 0.58
CA ASN A 237 16.77 -26.75 2.02
C ASN A 237 15.52 -27.00 2.88
N GLY A 238 14.40 -27.39 2.26
CA GLY A 238 13.13 -27.66 2.94
C GLY A 238 12.29 -26.43 3.27
N THR A 239 12.74 -25.22 2.90
CA THR A 239 11.93 -24.00 3.04
C THR A 239 11.09 -23.75 1.79
N THR A 240 10.10 -22.89 1.90
CA THR A 240 9.29 -22.42 0.75
C THR A 240 9.79 -21.08 0.26
N ASP A 241 9.96 -20.96 -1.06
CA ASP A 241 10.10 -19.67 -1.72
C ASP A 241 8.70 -19.11 -2.05
N PHE A 242 8.41 -17.93 -1.54
CA PHE A 242 7.13 -17.25 -1.78
C PHE A 242 7.33 -16.26 -2.93
N GLY A 243 6.76 -16.57 -4.10
CA GLY A 243 6.93 -15.79 -5.32
C GLY A 243 6.61 -14.32 -5.15
N SER A 244 5.58 -13.98 -4.36
CA SER A 244 5.25 -12.58 -4.09
C SER A 244 6.40 -11.78 -3.46
N PHE A 245 7.24 -12.40 -2.64
CA PHE A 245 8.42 -11.76 -2.04
C PHE A 245 9.63 -11.77 -2.97
N SER A 246 9.93 -12.91 -3.60
CA SER A 246 11.08 -13.03 -4.51
C SER A 246 10.94 -12.13 -5.72
N ASP A 247 9.74 -12.04 -6.30
CA ASP A 247 9.45 -11.19 -7.44
C ASP A 247 9.54 -9.70 -7.06
N THR A 248 8.97 -9.32 -5.90
CA THR A 248 9.09 -7.96 -5.37
C THR A 248 10.54 -7.56 -5.15
N LEU A 249 11.36 -8.42 -4.52
CA LEU A 249 12.78 -8.14 -4.29
C LEU A 249 13.55 -8.04 -5.60
N THR A 250 13.25 -8.90 -6.57
CA THR A 250 13.86 -8.87 -7.90
C THR A 250 13.54 -7.56 -8.61
N ALA A 251 12.26 -7.15 -8.59
CA ALA A 251 11.82 -5.89 -9.18
C ALA A 251 12.50 -4.68 -8.52
N TYR A 252 12.54 -4.60 -7.18
CA TYR A 252 13.19 -3.51 -6.48
C TYR A 252 14.68 -3.41 -6.77
N ARG A 253 15.41 -4.55 -6.65
CA ARG A 253 16.84 -4.59 -6.93
C ARG A 253 17.16 -4.17 -8.36
N TRP A 254 16.34 -4.65 -9.31
CA TRP A 254 16.52 -4.30 -10.72
C TRP A 254 16.28 -2.80 -10.95
N VAL A 255 15.18 -2.23 -10.45
CA VAL A 255 14.89 -0.80 -10.62
C VAL A 255 15.96 0.06 -9.96
N PHE A 256 16.32 -0.19 -8.70
CA PHE A 256 17.32 0.60 -8.00
C PHE A 256 18.75 0.47 -8.57
N SER A 257 19.03 -0.58 -9.34
CA SER A 257 20.32 -0.72 -10.04
C SER A 257 20.35 -0.08 -11.43
N HIS A 258 19.19 0.12 -12.06
CA HIS A 258 19.10 0.62 -13.43
C HIS A 258 18.49 2.01 -13.55
N TYR A 259 17.87 2.52 -12.49
CA TYR A 259 17.22 3.83 -12.48
C TYR A 259 17.65 4.65 -11.27
N GLY A 260 17.61 5.97 -11.41
CA GLY A 260 17.91 6.94 -10.36
C GLY A 260 17.00 8.16 -10.45
N TRP A 261 16.83 8.85 -9.34
CA TRP A 261 16.12 10.12 -9.29
C TRP A 261 17.05 11.22 -9.80
N ARG A 262 16.72 11.83 -10.92
CA ARG A 262 17.59 12.83 -11.58
C ARG A 262 16.81 14.06 -11.99
N ALA A 263 17.48 15.20 -11.89
CA ALA A 263 16.97 16.45 -12.44
C ALA A 263 16.97 16.37 -13.98
N ILE A 264 15.82 16.64 -14.58
CA ILE A 264 15.66 16.82 -16.03
C ILE A 264 16.06 18.25 -16.38
N VAL A 265 15.57 19.20 -15.57
CA VAL A 265 15.87 20.61 -15.70
C VAL A 265 16.03 21.20 -14.30
N SER A 266 17.07 21.99 -14.09
CA SER A 266 17.32 22.67 -12.81
C SER A 266 16.70 24.07 -12.81
N ALA A 267 16.25 24.55 -11.66
CA ALA A 267 15.84 25.94 -11.49
C ALA A 267 16.93 26.96 -11.83
N SER A 268 18.21 26.52 -11.84
CA SER A 268 19.34 27.35 -12.23
C SER A 268 19.61 27.38 -13.73
N ASP A 269 19.01 26.47 -14.52
CA ASP A 269 19.28 26.37 -15.95
C ASP A 269 18.71 27.55 -16.70
N LEU A 270 19.52 28.08 -17.64
CA LEU A 270 19.06 29.09 -18.58
C LEU A 270 18.29 28.39 -19.72
N ILE A 271 16.98 28.66 -19.82
CA ILE A 271 16.14 28.09 -20.85
C ILE A 271 16.23 28.84 -22.16
N CYS A 272 16.03 30.16 -22.10
CA CYS A 272 16.16 31.06 -23.25
C CYS A 272 16.28 32.52 -22.79
N GLU A 273 16.63 33.38 -23.71
CA GLU A 273 16.49 34.83 -23.56
C GLU A 273 15.33 35.31 -24.42
N VAL A 274 14.45 36.10 -23.83
CA VAL A 274 13.28 36.69 -24.49
C VAL A 274 13.53 38.19 -24.71
N PRO A 275 13.45 38.71 -25.93
CA PRO A 275 13.55 40.14 -26.16
C PRO A 275 12.35 40.88 -25.56
N VAL A 276 12.63 41.99 -24.86
CA VAL A 276 11.63 42.83 -24.22
C VAL A 276 11.58 44.17 -24.93
N ARG A 277 10.40 44.61 -25.36
CA ARG A 277 10.19 45.96 -25.90
C ARG A 277 10.03 46.94 -24.75
N TYR A 278 10.72 48.07 -24.83
CA TYR A 278 10.71 49.13 -23.82
C TYR A 278 11.22 48.73 -22.43
N GLY A 279 12.16 47.76 -22.36
CA GLY A 279 12.83 47.43 -21.11
C GLY A 279 13.64 48.61 -20.58
N ARG A 280 13.53 48.85 -19.26
CA ARG A 280 14.22 50.01 -18.62
C ARG A 280 15.71 49.70 -18.42
N ASP A 281 16.05 48.41 -18.19
CA ASP A 281 17.39 47.97 -17.78
C ASP A 281 18.01 46.93 -18.75
N GLY A 282 17.40 46.70 -19.94
CA GLY A 282 17.89 45.78 -20.96
C GLY A 282 16.86 45.44 -22.03
N ASP A 283 17.35 44.89 -23.15
CA ASP A 283 16.53 44.52 -24.30
C ASP A 283 16.09 43.04 -24.27
N SER A 284 16.47 42.27 -23.25
CA SER A 284 16.10 40.88 -23.06
C SER A 284 15.91 40.51 -21.57
N VAL A 285 15.14 39.47 -21.35
CA VAL A 285 14.94 38.82 -20.03
C VAL A 285 15.31 37.36 -20.12
N THR A 286 16.09 36.89 -19.15
CA THR A 286 16.44 35.46 -19.04
C THR A 286 15.26 34.68 -18.45
N VAL A 287 14.89 33.59 -19.08
CA VAL A 287 13.85 32.64 -18.61
C VAL A 287 14.53 31.44 -17.96
N ARG A 288 14.11 31.13 -16.74
CA ARG A 288 14.56 29.97 -15.96
C ARG A 288 13.35 29.19 -15.46
N PRO A 289 13.48 27.87 -15.21
CA PRO A 289 12.40 27.12 -14.59
C PRO A 289 12.05 27.70 -13.20
N ALA A 290 10.77 27.74 -12.87
CA ALA A 290 10.30 28.17 -11.55
C ALA A 290 10.78 27.23 -10.43
N GLN A 291 11.00 25.95 -10.78
CA GLN A 291 11.49 24.91 -9.88
C GLN A 291 12.29 23.85 -10.66
N THR A 292 13.11 23.09 -9.94
CA THR A 292 13.78 21.92 -10.51
C THR A 292 12.72 20.82 -10.78
N VAL A 293 12.73 20.28 -12.00
CA VAL A 293 11.91 19.15 -12.40
C VAL A 293 12.78 17.90 -12.43
N SER A 294 12.38 16.87 -11.68
CA SER A 294 13.11 15.61 -11.58
C SER A 294 12.19 14.43 -11.92
N ALA A 295 12.78 13.34 -12.37
CA ALA A 295 12.07 12.08 -12.63
C ALA A 295 12.97 10.87 -12.36
N VAL A 296 12.37 9.69 -12.29
CA VAL A 296 13.09 8.42 -12.31
C VAL A 296 13.54 8.13 -13.73
N LEU A 297 14.84 8.13 -13.94
CA LEU A 297 15.49 8.00 -15.25
C LEU A 297 16.48 6.82 -15.24
N PRO A 298 16.75 6.17 -16.39
CA PRO A 298 17.81 5.18 -16.49
C PRO A 298 19.15 5.66 -15.97
N ALA A 299 19.96 4.75 -15.42
CA ALA A 299 21.32 5.05 -14.97
C ALA A 299 22.18 5.58 -16.13
N ALA A 300 23.16 6.44 -15.84
CA ALA A 300 23.91 7.17 -16.86
C ALA A 300 24.77 6.27 -17.78
N ASP A 301 25.05 5.06 -17.33
CA ASP A 301 25.96 4.11 -18.01
C ASP A 301 25.21 3.15 -18.96
N SER A 302 23.90 3.23 -19.05
CA SER A 302 23.14 2.52 -20.08
C SER A 302 23.26 3.30 -21.41
N ASP A 303 23.59 2.61 -22.50
CA ASP A 303 23.67 3.13 -23.89
C ASP A 303 22.33 3.77 -24.33
N GLY A 304 22.04 4.93 -23.83
CA GLY A 304 20.80 5.66 -24.07
C GLY A 304 20.45 6.55 -22.92
N ALA A 305 21.29 7.53 -22.60
CA ALA A 305 20.86 8.65 -21.77
C ALA A 305 19.56 9.21 -22.37
N PRO A 306 18.45 9.31 -21.61
CA PRO A 306 17.21 9.82 -22.14
C PRO A 306 17.46 11.21 -22.74
N GLN A 307 17.15 11.38 -24.01
CA GLN A 307 17.16 12.68 -24.66
C GLN A 307 15.85 13.36 -24.34
N PHE A 308 15.92 14.56 -23.77
CA PHE A 308 14.74 15.39 -23.53
C PHE A 308 14.67 16.43 -24.63
N GLU A 309 13.53 16.54 -25.27
CA GLU A 309 13.23 17.65 -26.16
C GLU A 309 12.59 18.76 -25.31
N GLN A 310 13.18 19.95 -25.39
CA GLN A 310 12.67 21.13 -24.71
C GLN A 310 11.84 21.96 -25.68
N GLN A 311 10.55 22.11 -25.40
CA GLN A 311 9.67 23.01 -26.16
C GLN A 311 9.30 24.20 -25.28
N VAL A 312 9.68 25.41 -25.73
CA VAL A 312 9.31 26.66 -25.06
C VAL A 312 8.24 27.36 -25.88
N THR A 313 7.07 27.62 -25.25
CA THR A 313 5.98 28.41 -25.83
C THR A 313 5.83 29.68 -25.00
N LEU A 314 5.92 30.82 -25.66
CA LEU A 314 5.72 32.15 -25.05
C LEU A 314 4.31 32.61 -25.36
N TYR A 315 3.58 33.11 -24.35
CA TYR A 315 2.21 33.63 -24.46
C TYR A 315 2.20 35.14 -24.25
#